data_16b1a45708f283360c651cca85cf79a0
#
_entry.id   16b1a45708f283360c651cca85cf79a0
#
_cell.length_a   1.000
_cell.length_b   1.000
_cell.length_c   1.000
_cell.angle_alpha   90.00
_cell.angle_beta   90.00
_cell.angle_gamma   90.00
#
_symmetry.space_group_name_H-M   'P 1'
#
loop_
_entity.id
_entity.type
_entity.pdbx_description
1 polymer ?
#
loop_
_entity_poly.entity_id
_entity_poly.type
_entity_poly.pdbx_seq_one_letter_code
_entity_poly.pdbx_strand_id
1 'polypeptide(L)'
;MKETYSRTKSVWQRMDADERQAVMDYGEKYKAFLDVARTERLAADETIRQAEAAGFKPVYDMDSLKPGDKVYWNQKGKSVILAVIGEEPVHAGIKIVGSHIDSPRLDLMANPVHEQDGIVYFRTHYYGGIKKYQWTCIPLALIGVVYTKDGKKVDINIGLKDDDPIFYVSDLLIHMAQDQMKKTLAEGITGEQLQAIAGTNAEEDLKPKEVFMKMLKDTYGIEEEDFAAAELELVPATKSRDVGFDRSLIASYGQDDRVCSYANLEAILQAKPGVKTQAALLTDKEEIGSYGNTGMESSYFVKFVMKLLALQGKDTILDFYETMENSEMLSADVNSCMDPMFAEVSEKDNASFLGYGINLTKYGGARGKSGSNDANAEFLQKIRTIFNEAGVCWQIGELGKVDQGGGGTIAFMMADWGAEVVDCGTAMLSMHAPYDLLSKADAYETYLAYKAFFESK
;
A
#
# COMPACT_ATOMS: atom_id res chain seq x y z
N MET A 1 34.05 -3.92 3.74
CA MET A 1 32.71 -3.56 3.24
C MET A 1 31.75 -4.69 3.58
N LYS A 2 30.53 -4.35 3.98
CA LYS A 2 29.44 -5.33 4.23
C LYS A 2 29.12 -6.08 2.91
N GLU A 3 28.90 -7.40 3.00
CA GLU A 3 28.40 -8.17 1.85
C GLU A 3 26.94 -7.77 1.60
N THR A 4 26.67 -6.95 0.59
CA THR A 4 25.33 -6.40 0.33
C THR A 4 24.46 -7.36 -0.48
N TYR A 5 25.02 -8.11 -1.43
CA TYR A 5 24.33 -9.14 -2.20
C TYR A 5 24.79 -10.52 -1.76
N SER A 6 23.86 -11.39 -1.36
CA SER A 6 24.15 -12.79 -1.03
C SER A 6 22.91 -13.65 -1.23
N ARG A 7 23.08 -14.81 -1.86
CA ARG A 7 22.03 -15.84 -1.99
C ARG A 7 22.14 -16.94 -0.94
N THR A 8 23.12 -16.86 -0.07
CA THR A 8 23.45 -17.93 0.91
C THR A 8 23.40 -17.45 2.34
N LYS A 9 23.53 -16.15 2.58
CA LYS A 9 23.50 -15.54 3.91
C LYS A 9 22.36 -14.55 4.02
N SER A 10 21.51 -14.76 5.01
CA SER A 10 20.45 -13.80 5.31
C SER A 10 21.02 -12.46 5.83
N VAL A 11 20.20 -11.43 5.79
CA VAL A 11 20.51 -10.11 6.37
C VAL A 11 20.89 -10.25 7.84
N TRP A 12 20.13 -11.06 8.60
CA TRP A 12 20.40 -11.34 10.01
C TRP A 12 21.79 -11.90 10.30
N GLN A 13 22.39 -12.65 9.37
CA GLN A 13 23.76 -13.17 9.48
C GLN A 13 24.84 -12.13 9.15
N ARG A 14 24.45 -11.02 8.54
CA ARG A 14 25.34 -9.94 8.07
C ARG A 14 25.28 -8.68 8.94
N MET A 15 24.38 -8.65 9.92
CA MET A 15 24.16 -7.56 10.87
C MET A 15 24.92 -7.75 12.16
N ASP A 16 25.46 -6.67 12.71
CA ASP A 16 25.93 -6.58 14.08
C ASP A 16 24.78 -6.39 15.10
N ALA A 17 25.12 -6.23 16.37
CA ALA A 17 24.12 -6.09 17.44
C ALA A 17 23.32 -4.78 17.35
N ASP A 18 23.96 -3.68 16.98
CA ASP A 18 23.32 -2.37 16.88
C ASP A 18 22.39 -2.30 15.68
N GLU A 19 22.80 -2.86 14.53
CA GLU A 19 21.95 -3.01 13.35
C GLU A 19 20.70 -3.87 13.65
N ARG A 20 20.87 -4.99 14.38
CA ARG A 20 19.73 -5.83 14.79
C ARG A 20 18.76 -5.07 15.69
N GLN A 21 19.25 -4.27 16.63
CA GLN A 21 18.38 -3.44 17.47
C GLN A 21 17.63 -2.41 16.62
N ALA A 22 18.30 -1.75 15.68
CA ALA A 22 17.67 -0.79 14.77
C ALA A 22 16.54 -1.43 13.93
N VAL A 23 16.73 -2.66 13.45
CA VAL A 23 15.68 -3.44 12.75
C VAL A 23 14.48 -3.68 13.67
N MET A 24 14.73 -4.09 14.93
CA MET A 24 13.63 -4.34 15.87
C MET A 24 12.87 -3.06 16.20
N ASP A 25 13.58 -1.96 16.45
CA ASP A 25 12.97 -0.64 16.75
C ASP A 25 12.18 -0.10 15.56
N TYR A 26 12.70 -0.25 14.34
CA TYR A 26 11.99 0.09 13.11
C TYR A 26 10.70 -0.73 12.96
N GLY A 27 10.77 -2.03 13.23
CA GLY A 27 9.61 -2.93 13.18
C GLY A 27 8.49 -2.51 14.13
N GLU A 28 8.82 -2.00 15.34
CA GLU A 28 7.80 -1.48 16.28
C GLU A 28 7.11 -0.22 15.74
N LYS A 29 7.87 0.72 15.16
CA LYS A 29 7.32 1.93 14.54
C LYS A 29 6.44 1.58 13.32
N TYR A 30 6.90 0.65 12.50
CA TYR A 30 6.15 0.17 11.34
C TYR A 30 4.82 -0.49 11.74
N LYS A 31 4.80 -1.35 12.76
CA LYS A 31 3.55 -1.91 13.28
C LYS A 31 2.58 -0.82 13.77
N ALA A 32 3.10 0.20 14.46
CA ALA A 32 2.27 1.33 14.89
C ALA A 32 1.66 2.12 13.72
N PHE A 33 2.43 2.31 12.63
CA PHE A 33 1.90 2.90 11.39
C PHE A 33 0.81 2.04 10.77
N LEU A 34 1.03 0.73 10.63
CA LEU A 34 0.04 -0.21 10.07
C LEU A 34 -1.28 -0.22 10.86
N ASP A 35 -1.19 -0.10 12.19
CA ASP A 35 -2.38 -0.10 13.06
C ASP A 35 -3.22 1.17 12.93
N VAL A 36 -2.65 2.27 12.43
CA VAL A 36 -3.35 3.52 12.13
C VAL A 36 -3.77 3.58 10.66
N ALA A 37 -2.89 3.23 9.74
CA ALA A 37 -3.04 3.39 8.28
C ALA A 37 -3.84 2.21 7.66
N ARG A 38 -5.06 1.96 8.14
CA ARG A 38 -5.86 0.79 7.74
C ARG A 38 -6.52 0.90 6.37
N THR A 39 -6.73 2.11 5.89
CA THR A 39 -7.30 2.41 4.57
C THR A 39 -6.44 3.46 3.88
N GLU A 40 -6.63 3.66 2.57
CA GLU A 40 -5.90 4.70 1.83
C GLU A 40 -6.12 6.10 2.42
N ARG A 41 -7.33 6.39 2.93
CA ARG A 41 -7.61 7.68 3.60
C ARG A 41 -6.83 7.84 4.89
N LEU A 42 -6.86 6.82 5.75
CA LEU A 42 -6.11 6.85 7.00
C LEU A 42 -4.59 6.87 6.77
N ALA A 43 -4.10 6.18 5.73
CA ALA A 43 -2.70 6.21 5.35
C ALA A 43 -2.28 7.59 4.83
N ALA A 44 -3.13 8.24 4.01
CA ALA A 44 -2.89 9.59 3.52
C ALA A 44 -2.90 10.61 4.67
N ASP A 45 -3.87 10.54 5.56
CA ASP A 45 -3.99 11.44 6.72
C ASP A 45 -2.77 11.29 7.66
N GLU A 46 -2.35 10.05 7.97
CA GLU A 46 -1.19 9.81 8.81
C GLU A 46 0.12 10.27 8.13
N THR A 47 0.24 10.06 6.82
CA THR A 47 1.38 10.56 6.03
C THR A 47 1.47 12.08 6.09
N ILE A 48 0.36 12.79 5.87
CA ILE A 48 0.32 14.27 5.94
C ILE A 48 0.64 14.75 7.36
N ARG A 49 0.06 14.12 8.38
CA ARG A 49 0.34 14.47 9.78
C ARG A 49 1.83 14.39 10.11
N GLN A 50 2.51 13.31 9.67
CA GLN A 50 3.95 13.15 9.89
C GLN A 50 4.77 14.14 9.05
N ALA A 51 4.37 14.38 7.80
CA ALA A 51 5.01 15.34 6.92
C ALA A 51 4.94 16.77 7.46
N GLU A 52 3.78 17.22 7.93
CA GLU A 52 3.62 18.55 8.55
C GLU A 52 4.47 18.70 9.82
N ALA A 53 4.54 17.66 10.66
CA ALA A 53 5.41 17.62 11.82
C ALA A 53 6.91 17.73 11.46
N ALA A 54 7.30 17.27 10.26
CA ALA A 54 8.65 17.36 9.70
C ALA A 54 8.90 18.65 8.89
N GLY A 55 7.92 19.59 8.87
CA GLY A 55 8.03 20.89 8.24
C GLY A 55 7.64 20.96 6.77
N PHE A 56 6.96 19.95 6.23
CA PHE A 56 6.36 20.03 4.90
C PHE A 56 5.14 20.95 4.90
N LYS A 57 4.93 21.64 3.80
CA LYS A 57 3.81 22.59 3.59
C LYS A 57 3.05 22.23 2.33
N PRO A 58 1.75 22.56 2.24
CA PRO A 58 1.02 22.39 0.98
C PRO A 58 1.72 23.16 -0.14
N VAL A 59 1.91 22.52 -1.29
CA VAL A 59 2.58 23.18 -2.43
C VAL A 59 1.82 24.38 -2.97
N TYR A 60 0.50 24.44 -2.71
CA TYR A 60 -0.34 25.57 -3.10
C TYR A 60 -0.10 26.83 -2.27
N ASP A 61 0.48 26.70 -1.09
CA ASP A 61 0.82 27.82 -0.20
C ASP A 61 2.20 28.43 -0.53
N MET A 62 2.87 27.91 -1.59
CA MET A 62 4.20 28.37 -1.98
C MET A 62 4.12 29.38 -3.12
N ASP A 63 4.82 30.52 -2.98
CA ASP A 63 5.00 31.53 -4.03
C ASP A 63 6.24 31.27 -4.90
N SER A 64 7.23 30.57 -4.37
CA SER A 64 8.48 30.19 -5.06
C SER A 64 9.10 28.98 -4.38
N LEU A 65 10.05 28.31 -5.04
CA LEU A 65 10.80 27.17 -4.49
C LEU A 65 12.30 27.47 -4.45
N LYS A 66 12.94 27.03 -3.38
CA LYS A 66 14.40 27.07 -3.18
C LYS A 66 14.90 25.73 -2.65
N PRO A 67 16.19 25.42 -2.82
CA PRO A 67 16.78 24.19 -2.28
C PRO A 67 16.47 23.99 -0.80
N GLY A 68 16.03 22.79 -0.44
CA GLY A 68 15.65 22.41 0.91
C GLY A 68 14.21 22.70 1.29
N ASP A 69 13.41 23.36 0.46
CA ASP A 69 11.98 23.51 0.71
C ASP A 69 11.31 22.14 0.70
N LYS A 70 10.40 21.92 1.66
CA LYS A 70 9.62 20.70 1.84
C LYS A 70 8.17 20.98 1.52
N VAL A 71 7.64 20.33 0.52
CA VAL A 71 6.26 20.54 0.06
C VAL A 71 5.49 19.23 -0.10
N TYR A 72 4.16 19.32 0.03
CA TYR A 72 3.31 18.18 -0.25
C TYR A 72 2.07 18.56 -1.09
N TRP A 73 1.53 17.54 -1.77
CA TRP A 73 0.26 17.58 -2.48
C TRP A 73 -0.67 16.53 -1.89
N ASN A 74 -1.86 16.93 -1.48
CA ASN A 74 -2.92 16.05 -1.04
C ASN A 74 -3.94 15.89 -2.18
N GLN A 75 -3.99 14.69 -2.76
CA GLN A 75 -4.97 14.37 -3.81
C GLN A 75 -6.23 13.76 -3.19
N LYS A 76 -7.16 14.63 -2.82
CA LYS A 76 -8.51 14.27 -2.33
C LYS A 76 -8.53 13.39 -1.07
N GLY A 77 -7.48 13.45 -0.26
CA GLY A 77 -7.35 12.64 0.96
C GLY A 77 -7.15 11.15 0.71
N LYS A 78 -6.64 10.75 -0.48
CA LYS A 78 -6.43 9.35 -0.85
C LYS A 78 -5.07 9.07 -1.48
N SER A 79 -4.39 10.08 -2.02
CA SER A 79 -3.02 9.98 -2.49
C SER A 79 -2.23 11.19 -2.03
N VAL A 80 -0.95 11.01 -1.78
CA VAL A 80 -0.06 12.06 -1.28
C VAL A 80 1.23 12.05 -2.06
N ILE A 81 1.74 13.25 -2.39
CA ILE A 81 3.10 13.40 -2.90
C ILE A 81 3.84 14.34 -1.94
N LEU A 82 5.01 13.92 -1.47
CA LEU A 82 5.94 14.73 -0.69
C LEU A 82 7.14 15.04 -1.56
N ALA A 83 7.68 16.26 -1.50
CA ALA A 83 8.93 16.57 -2.17
C ALA A 83 9.86 17.43 -1.31
N VAL A 84 11.16 17.14 -1.42
CA VAL A 84 12.26 17.96 -0.91
C VAL A 84 13.00 18.53 -2.12
N ILE A 85 13.02 19.86 -2.25
CA ILE A 85 13.59 20.53 -3.42
C ILE A 85 15.11 20.44 -3.39
N GLY A 86 15.69 19.98 -4.52
CA GLY A 86 17.11 19.81 -4.69
C GLY A 86 17.91 21.09 -4.90
N GLU A 87 19.24 20.96 -5.02
CA GLU A 87 20.13 22.08 -5.35
C GLU A 87 19.96 22.54 -6.79
N GLU A 88 19.70 21.61 -7.71
CA GLU A 88 19.37 21.89 -9.11
C GLU A 88 17.89 22.22 -9.29
N PRO A 89 17.56 22.99 -10.35
CA PRO A 89 16.15 23.24 -10.69
C PRO A 89 15.40 21.93 -10.97
N VAL A 90 14.08 21.92 -10.68
CA VAL A 90 13.22 20.73 -10.85
C VAL A 90 13.32 20.11 -12.25
N HIS A 91 13.48 20.95 -13.31
CA HIS A 91 13.61 20.44 -14.67
C HIS A 91 14.88 19.64 -14.97
N ALA A 92 15.86 19.65 -14.06
CA ALA A 92 17.04 18.78 -14.16
C ALA A 92 16.72 17.31 -13.81
N GLY A 93 15.49 17.04 -13.40
CA GLY A 93 14.97 15.72 -13.06
C GLY A 93 14.66 15.55 -11.57
N ILE A 94 13.86 14.55 -11.28
CA ILE A 94 13.37 14.21 -9.94
C ILE A 94 13.77 12.77 -9.61
N LYS A 95 14.23 12.52 -8.40
CA LYS A 95 14.35 11.17 -7.84
C LYS A 95 13.04 10.80 -7.15
N ILE A 96 12.38 9.79 -7.65
CA ILE A 96 11.04 9.40 -7.23
C ILE A 96 11.09 8.01 -6.59
N VAL A 97 10.49 7.86 -5.43
CA VAL A 97 10.07 6.56 -4.91
C VAL A 97 8.55 6.56 -4.92
N GLY A 98 7.95 5.65 -5.68
CA GLY A 98 6.49 5.59 -5.84
C GLY A 98 5.95 4.27 -5.31
N SER A 99 4.99 4.34 -4.41
CA SER A 99 4.31 3.22 -3.72
C SER A 99 2.81 3.43 -3.72
N HIS A 100 2.03 2.41 -3.34
CA HIS A 100 0.59 2.58 -3.18
C HIS A 100 0.14 2.39 -1.72
N ILE A 101 -1.03 2.93 -1.38
CA ILE A 101 -1.58 2.93 -0.02
C ILE A 101 -2.97 2.30 0.09
N ASP A 102 -3.58 1.91 -1.03
CA ASP A 102 -4.75 1.04 -1.04
C ASP A 102 -4.34 -0.43 -0.84
N SER A 103 -5.27 -1.28 -0.48
CA SER A 103 -5.07 -2.72 -0.27
C SER A 103 -6.38 -3.46 -0.51
N PRO A 104 -6.35 -4.78 -0.82
CA PRO A 104 -7.56 -5.57 -0.99
C PRO A 104 -8.47 -5.53 0.24
N ARG A 105 -9.78 -5.39 0.01
CA ARG A 105 -10.80 -5.21 1.05
C ARG A 105 -12.20 -5.55 0.57
N LEU A 106 -13.21 -5.34 1.42
CA LEU A 106 -14.62 -5.45 1.05
C LEU A 106 -15.29 -4.06 1.15
N ASP A 107 -15.61 -3.45 0.01
CA ASP A 107 -16.33 -2.18 -0.02
C ASP A 107 -17.83 -2.41 0.17
N LEU A 108 -18.52 -1.56 0.95
CA LEU A 108 -19.97 -1.58 1.02
C LEU A 108 -20.58 -1.13 -0.31
N MET A 109 -21.62 -1.82 -0.77
CA MET A 109 -22.40 -1.40 -1.94
C MET A 109 -23.20 -0.12 -1.66
N ALA A 110 -23.70 0.56 -2.69
CA ALA A 110 -24.49 1.77 -2.55
C ALA A 110 -25.81 1.57 -1.79
N ASN A 111 -26.38 0.36 -1.80
CA ASN A 111 -27.52 -0.03 -0.98
C ASN A 111 -27.14 -1.27 -0.14
N PRO A 112 -26.36 -1.08 0.93
CA PRO A 112 -25.70 -2.22 1.59
C PRO A 112 -26.60 -2.92 2.59
N VAL A 113 -27.52 -2.21 3.27
CA VAL A 113 -28.26 -2.74 4.41
C VAL A 113 -29.47 -3.57 3.95
N HIS A 114 -29.45 -4.85 4.27
CA HIS A 114 -30.62 -5.70 4.09
C HIS A 114 -30.80 -6.65 5.27
N GLU A 115 -32.03 -7.17 5.41
CA GLU A 115 -32.38 -8.16 6.42
C GLU A 115 -32.81 -9.46 5.75
N GLN A 116 -32.34 -10.56 6.29
CA GLN A 116 -32.80 -11.88 5.90
C GLN A 116 -32.88 -12.78 7.14
N ASP A 117 -34.02 -13.41 7.34
CA ASP A 117 -34.28 -14.34 8.45
C ASP A 117 -33.90 -13.80 9.83
N GLY A 118 -34.13 -12.49 10.07
CA GLY A 118 -33.88 -11.83 11.35
C GLY A 118 -32.43 -11.38 11.54
N ILE A 119 -31.59 -11.47 10.52
CA ILE A 119 -30.19 -11.01 10.54
C ILE A 119 -30.05 -9.83 9.59
N VAL A 120 -29.44 -8.74 10.08
CA VAL A 120 -29.05 -7.58 9.28
C VAL A 120 -27.67 -7.80 8.72
N TYR A 121 -27.52 -7.59 7.43
CA TYR A 121 -26.26 -7.72 6.70
C TYR A 121 -25.88 -6.44 5.99
N PHE A 122 -24.56 -6.25 5.81
CA PHE A 122 -23.98 -5.37 4.80
C PHE A 122 -23.63 -6.17 3.54
N ARG A 123 -24.20 -5.79 2.41
CA ARG A 123 -23.78 -6.28 1.09
C ARG A 123 -22.47 -5.61 0.71
N THR A 124 -21.52 -6.40 0.23
CA THR A 124 -20.21 -5.91 -0.13
C THR A 124 -19.85 -6.25 -1.59
N HIS A 125 -18.89 -5.51 -2.12
CA HIS A 125 -18.14 -5.84 -3.32
C HIS A 125 -16.67 -5.92 -2.95
N TYR A 126 -15.99 -7.01 -3.25
CA TYR A 126 -14.55 -7.10 -2.96
C TYR A 126 -13.74 -6.21 -3.90
N TYR A 127 -12.68 -5.61 -3.37
CA TYR A 127 -11.76 -4.71 -4.01
C TYR A 127 -10.41 -5.40 -4.15
N GLY A 128 -9.78 -5.35 -5.36
CA GLY A 128 -8.52 -6.03 -5.65
C GLY A 128 -8.63 -7.54 -5.79
N GLY A 129 -7.50 -8.20 -5.92
CA GLY A 129 -7.40 -9.63 -6.12
C GLY A 129 -7.37 -10.41 -4.80
N ILE A 130 -8.45 -11.10 -4.43
CA ILE A 130 -8.54 -11.86 -3.18
C ILE A 130 -8.85 -13.35 -3.39
N LYS A 131 -8.38 -14.18 -2.46
CA LYS A 131 -8.91 -15.52 -2.25
C LYS A 131 -10.10 -15.43 -1.29
N LYS A 132 -11.31 -15.42 -1.81
CA LYS A 132 -12.55 -15.11 -1.05
C LYS A 132 -12.72 -15.92 0.23
N TYR A 133 -12.29 -17.19 0.26
CA TYR A 133 -12.41 -18.06 1.43
C TYR A 133 -11.60 -17.55 2.64
N GLN A 134 -10.56 -16.74 2.42
CA GLN A 134 -9.74 -16.18 3.51
C GLN A 134 -10.45 -15.05 4.28
N TRP A 135 -11.52 -14.48 3.70
CA TRP A 135 -12.26 -13.33 4.24
C TRP A 135 -13.46 -13.72 5.08
N THR A 136 -13.72 -15.01 5.24
CA THR A 136 -14.74 -15.55 6.14
C THR A 136 -14.15 -15.83 7.52
N CYS A 137 -15.00 -15.78 8.55
CA CYS A 137 -14.66 -16.16 9.93
C CYS A 137 -13.51 -15.35 10.57
N ILE A 138 -13.33 -14.12 10.14
CA ILE A 138 -12.34 -13.18 10.72
C ILE A 138 -13.03 -11.92 11.25
N PRO A 139 -12.46 -11.26 12.28
CA PRO A 139 -12.97 -9.97 12.75
C PRO A 139 -12.68 -8.88 11.71
N LEU A 140 -13.71 -8.10 11.36
CA LEU A 140 -13.63 -6.98 10.42
C LEU A 140 -14.01 -5.68 11.13
N ALA A 141 -13.33 -4.59 10.78
CA ALA A 141 -13.66 -3.22 11.15
C ALA A 141 -14.33 -2.51 9.98
N LEU A 142 -15.27 -1.62 10.26
CA LEU A 142 -15.91 -0.74 9.28
C LEU A 142 -15.29 0.65 9.37
N ILE A 143 -14.68 1.10 8.28
CA ILE A 143 -13.94 2.35 8.21
C ILE A 143 -14.36 3.14 6.97
N GLY A 144 -14.37 4.46 7.05
CA GLY A 144 -14.58 5.33 5.90
C GLY A 144 -15.39 6.57 6.21
N VAL A 145 -16.11 7.08 5.22
CA VAL A 145 -16.86 8.34 5.32
C VAL A 145 -18.26 8.20 4.75
N VAL A 146 -19.20 8.93 5.35
CA VAL A 146 -20.58 9.08 4.86
C VAL A 146 -20.88 10.57 4.73
N TYR A 147 -21.42 11.01 3.61
CA TYR A 147 -22.00 12.34 3.49
C TYR A 147 -23.50 12.26 3.63
N THR A 148 -24.02 12.87 4.69
CA THR A 148 -25.47 12.94 4.94
C THR A 148 -26.16 13.88 3.94
N LYS A 149 -27.47 13.75 3.76
CA LYS A 149 -28.25 14.55 2.79
C LYS A 149 -28.14 16.07 2.97
N ASP A 150 -27.79 16.53 4.16
CA ASP A 150 -27.51 17.93 4.45
C ASP A 150 -26.04 18.35 4.17
N GLY A 151 -25.23 17.43 3.60
CA GLY A 151 -23.84 17.67 3.21
C GLY A 151 -22.82 17.54 4.35
N LYS A 152 -23.21 17.09 5.52
CA LYS A 152 -22.30 16.87 6.64
C LYS A 152 -21.47 15.60 6.40
N LYS A 153 -20.13 15.71 6.54
CA LYS A 153 -19.23 14.56 6.56
C LYS A 153 -19.29 13.87 7.93
N VAL A 154 -19.47 12.56 7.92
CA VAL A 154 -19.40 11.69 9.09
C VAL A 154 -18.29 10.68 8.87
N ASP A 155 -17.25 10.72 9.68
CA ASP A 155 -16.17 9.73 9.67
C ASP A 155 -16.58 8.50 10.48
N ILE A 156 -16.45 7.33 9.91
CA ILE A 156 -16.74 6.03 10.52
C ILE A 156 -15.44 5.29 10.77
N ASN A 157 -15.22 4.86 12.00
CA ASN A 157 -14.10 4.01 12.40
C ASN A 157 -14.55 3.14 13.57
N ILE A 158 -15.05 1.93 13.27
CA ILE A 158 -15.63 1.00 14.21
C ILE A 158 -14.95 -0.37 14.06
N GLY A 159 -14.43 -0.92 15.16
CA GLY A 159 -13.83 -2.24 15.21
C GLY A 159 -12.32 -2.26 15.44
N LEU A 160 -11.64 -1.10 15.50
CA LEU A 160 -10.21 -1.02 15.77
C LEU A 160 -9.86 -0.87 17.25
N LYS A 161 -10.77 -0.35 18.07
CA LYS A 161 -10.59 -0.26 19.52
C LYS A 161 -11.03 -1.55 20.19
N ASP A 162 -10.44 -1.86 21.33
CA ASP A 162 -10.69 -3.13 22.04
C ASP A 162 -12.14 -3.26 22.55
N ASP A 163 -12.87 -2.14 22.72
CA ASP A 163 -14.26 -2.08 23.14
C ASP A 163 -15.26 -1.84 22.00
N ASP A 164 -14.77 -1.67 20.77
CA ASP A 164 -15.64 -1.56 19.60
C ASP A 164 -16.26 -2.92 19.23
N PRO A 165 -17.50 -2.93 18.70
CA PRO A 165 -18.03 -4.11 18.03
C PRO A 165 -17.25 -4.38 16.73
N ILE A 166 -17.20 -5.64 16.33
CA ILE A 166 -16.63 -6.06 15.04
C ILE A 166 -17.74 -6.53 14.11
N PHE A 167 -17.42 -6.62 12.81
CA PHE A 167 -18.25 -7.23 11.77
C PHE A 167 -17.69 -8.59 11.38
N TYR A 168 -18.53 -9.44 10.77
CA TYR A 168 -18.17 -10.83 10.58
C TYR A 168 -18.86 -11.42 9.33
N VAL A 169 -18.11 -12.05 8.47
CA VAL A 169 -18.64 -12.83 7.35
C VAL A 169 -18.66 -14.30 7.76
N SER A 170 -19.85 -14.90 7.84
CA SER A 170 -20.00 -16.31 8.24
C SER A 170 -19.59 -17.26 7.10
N ASP A 171 -19.17 -18.45 7.48
CA ASP A 171 -19.00 -19.58 6.57
C ASP A 171 -19.86 -20.76 7.04
N LEU A 172 -20.07 -21.72 6.15
CA LEU A 172 -20.87 -22.90 6.44
C LEU A 172 -20.09 -23.83 7.39
N LEU A 173 -20.77 -24.34 8.42
CA LEU A 173 -20.14 -25.30 9.34
C LEU A 173 -19.81 -26.61 8.61
N ILE A 174 -18.72 -27.24 9.01
CA ILE A 174 -18.15 -28.43 8.36
C ILE A 174 -19.15 -29.59 8.22
N HIS A 175 -20.06 -29.79 9.17
CA HIS A 175 -21.04 -30.88 9.15
C HIS A 175 -22.11 -30.72 8.06
N MET A 176 -22.28 -29.52 7.49
CA MET A 176 -23.20 -29.22 6.39
C MET A 176 -22.48 -28.85 5.09
N ALA A 177 -21.14 -28.82 5.08
CA ALA A 177 -20.33 -28.33 3.98
C ALA A 177 -19.99 -29.39 2.90
N GLN A 178 -20.61 -30.57 2.90
CA GLN A 178 -20.24 -31.65 2.02
C GLN A 178 -20.20 -31.27 0.53
N ASP A 179 -21.14 -30.46 0.07
CA ASP A 179 -21.18 -30.03 -1.34
C ASP A 179 -20.31 -28.77 -1.57
N GLN A 180 -20.17 -27.90 -0.59
CA GLN A 180 -19.22 -26.78 -0.66
C GLN A 180 -17.78 -27.29 -0.79
N MET A 181 -17.40 -28.32 -0.04
CA MET A 181 -16.04 -28.91 -0.06
C MET A 181 -15.67 -29.58 -1.38
N LYS A 182 -16.63 -29.84 -2.27
CA LYS A 182 -16.38 -30.38 -3.63
C LYS A 182 -16.14 -29.30 -4.67
N LYS A 183 -16.41 -28.04 -4.34
CA LYS A 183 -16.21 -26.91 -5.26
C LYS A 183 -14.74 -26.53 -5.34
N THR A 184 -14.37 -25.81 -6.40
CA THR A 184 -13.05 -25.18 -6.46
C THR A 184 -12.90 -24.09 -5.37
N LEU A 185 -11.67 -23.74 -4.99
CA LEU A 185 -11.43 -22.66 -4.05
C LEU A 185 -12.07 -21.33 -4.48
N ALA A 186 -12.16 -21.08 -5.78
CA ALA A 186 -12.78 -19.87 -6.33
C ALA A 186 -14.30 -19.86 -6.19
N GLU A 187 -14.94 -21.04 -6.14
CA GLU A 187 -16.40 -21.23 -6.10
C GLU A 187 -16.92 -21.61 -4.72
N GLY A 188 -16.03 -22.02 -3.81
CA GLY A 188 -16.39 -22.42 -2.45
C GLY A 188 -17.08 -21.32 -1.66
N ILE A 189 -16.64 -20.09 -1.87
CA ILE A 189 -17.31 -18.85 -1.43
C ILE A 189 -17.48 -17.95 -2.65
N THR A 190 -18.72 -17.50 -2.92
CA THR A 190 -19.00 -16.53 -4.00
C THR A 190 -18.85 -15.09 -3.50
N GLY A 191 -18.71 -14.13 -4.40
CA GLY A 191 -18.66 -12.70 -4.03
C GLY A 191 -19.92 -12.24 -3.30
N GLU A 192 -21.08 -12.76 -3.72
CA GLU A 192 -22.39 -12.44 -3.11
C GLU A 192 -22.54 -13.02 -1.70
N GLN A 193 -21.73 -14.01 -1.32
CA GLN A 193 -21.72 -14.57 0.04
C GLN A 193 -20.80 -13.80 0.99
N LEU A 194 -19.96 -12.90 0.48
CA LEU A 194 -19.12 -12.01 1.31
C LEU A 194 -19.97 -10.87 1.88
N GLN A 195 -20.95 -11.20 2.70
CA GLN A 195 -21.84 -10.25 3.38
C GLN A 195 -21.55 -10.24 4.87
N ALA A 196 -21.29 -9.05 5.42
CA ALA A 196 -20.95 -8.92 6.82
C ALA A 196 -22.20 -8.78 7.70
N ILE A 197 -22.29 -9.56 8.75
CA ILE A 197 -23.34 -9.47 9.76
C ILE A 197 -23.18 -8.14 10.51
N ALA A 198 -24.28 -7.37 10.58
CA ALA A 198 -24.35 -6.06 11.23
C ALA A 198 -25.20 -6.07 12.51
N GLY A 199 -26.09 -7.04 12.68
CA GLY A 199 -26.89 -7.17 13.90
C GLY A 199 -28.10 -8.10 13.77
N THR A 200 -28.77 -8.33 14.90
CA THR A 200 -29.96 -9.19 14.98
C THR A 200 -31.01 -8.62 15.98
N ASN A 201 -30.73 -7.47 16.61
CA ASN A 201 -31.60 -6.93 17.64
C ASN A 201 -32.94 -6.46 17.05
N ALA A 202 -34.05 -6.80 17.69
CA ALA A 202 -35.40 -6.42 17.32
C ALA A 202 -36.12 -5.88 18.55
N GLU A 203 -37.09 -5.01 18.34
CA GLU A 203 -38.02 -4.53 19.38
C GLU A 203 -39.44 -5.08 19.10
N GLU A 204 -40.38 -4.96 20.03
CA GLU A 204 -41.73 -5.54 19.94
C GLU A 204 -42.43 -5.20 18.61
N ASP A 205 -42.29 -3.94 18.16
CA ASP A 205 -42.94 -3.43 16.94
C ASP A 205 -41.95 -3.12 15.79
N LEU A 206 -40.63 -3.41 15.94
CA LEU A 206 -39.62 -3.07 14.97
C LEU A 206 -38.78 -4.30 14.58
N LYS A 207 -38.63 -4.50 13.28
CA LYS A 207 -37.75 -5.54 12.70
C LYS A 207 -36.26 -5.19 12.92
N PRO A 208 -35.37 -6.18 12.85
CA PRO A 208 -33.93 -5.95 13.06
C PRO A 208 -33.36 -4.82 12.19
N LYS A 209 -33.71 -4.71 10.91
CA LYS A 209 -33.27 -3.61 10.05
C LYS A 209 -33.74 -2.25 10.55
N GLU A 210 -34.96 -2.16 11.03
CA GLU A 210 -35.55 -0.88 11.53
C GLU A 210 -34.84 -0.42 12.80
N VAL A 211 -34.58 -1.36 13.73
CA VAL A 211 -33.79 -1.09 14.95
C VAL A 211 -32.37 -0.67 14.59
N PHE A 212 -31.76 -1.36 13.66
CA PHE A 212 -30.40 -1.03 13.18
C PHE A 212 -30.31 0.36 12.54
N MET A 213 -31.23 0.71 11.65
CA MET A 213 -31.31 2.02 11.03
C MET A 213 -31.59 3.15 12.02
N LYS A 214 -32.47 2.89 13.01
CA LYS A 214 -32.70 3.83 14.10
C LYS A 214 -31.42 4.09 14.90
N MET A 215 -30.68 3.04 15.25
CA MET A 215 -29.40 3.15 15.97
C MET A 215 -28.40 4.00 15.18
N LEU A 216 -28.26 3.78 13.87
CA LEU A 216 -27.36 4.56 13.00
C LEU A 216 -27.77 6.03 12.95
N LYS A 217 -29.09 6.30 12.88
CA LYS A 217 -29.62 7.67 12.90
C LYS A 217 -29.35 8.35 14.25
N ASP A 218 -29.62 7.66 15.34
CA ASP A 218 -29.50 8.23 16.69
C ASP A 218 -28.03 8.46 17.09
N THR A 219 -27.10 7.59 16.62
CA THR A 219 -25.67 7.64 16.98
C THR A 219 -24.88 8.54 16.05
N TYR A 220 -25.09 8.42 14.73
CA TYR A 220 -24.27 9.05 13.70
C TYR A 220 -25.02 10.06 12.82
N GLY A 221 -26.35 10.12 12.92
CA GLY A 221 -27.19 10.95 12.06
C GLY A 221 -27.35 10.39 10.63
N ILE A 222 -27.01 9.11 10.41
CA ILE A 222 -27.02 8.47 9.10
C ILE A 222 -28.41 7.85 8.83
N GLU A 223 -29.00 8.19 7.69
CA GLU A 223 -30.20 7.56 7.16
C GLU A 223 -29.86 6.59 6.00
N GLU A 224 -30.80 5.75 5.59
CA GLU A 224 -30.53 4.72 4.58
C GLU A 224 -30.09 5.31 3.23
N GLU A 225 -30.65 6.46 2.83
CA GLU A 225 -30.28 7.14 1.58
C GLU A 225 -28.83 7.66 1.58
N ASP A 226 -28.24 7.93 2.75
CA ASP A 226 -26.90 8.49 2.89
C ASP A 226 -25.81 7.49 2.46
N PHE A 227 -26.11 6.19 2.46
CA PHE A 227 -25.17 5.18 1.95
C PHE A 227 -24.87 5.35 0.46
N ALA A 228 -25.74 6.00 -0.32
CA ALA A 228 -25.46 6.33 -1.72
C ALA A 228 -24.31 7.34 -1.89
N ALA A 229 -23.97 8.07 -0.84
CA ALA A 229 -22.87 9.04 -0.76
C ALA A 229 -21.81 8.61 0.28
N ALA A 230 -21.61 7.30 0.46
CA ALA A 230 -20.65 6.73 1.38
C ALA A 230 -19.48 6.05 0.64
N GLU A 231 -18.32 6.10 1.26
CA GLU A 231 -17.17 5.24 0.96
C GLU A 231 -16.83 4.52 2.27
N LEU A 232 -17.32 3.30 2.41
CA LEU A 232 -17.19 2.47 3.61
C LEU A 232 -16.56 1.13 3.25
N GLU A 233 -15.53 0.78 4.00
CA GLU A 233 -14.66 -0.36 3.77
C GLU A 233 -14.68 -1.28 4.99
N LEU A 234 -14.83 -2.58 4.76
CA LEU A 234 -14.60 -3.60 5.76
C LEU A 234 -13.17 -4.15 5.57
N VAL A 235 -12.37 -3.94 6.59
CA VAL A 235 -10.96 -4.36 6.64
C VAL A 235 -10.71 -5.23 7.87
N PRO A 236 -9.69 -6.11 7.87
CA PRO A 236 -9.35 -6.89 9.05
C PRO A 236 -9.11 -6.01 10.29
N ALA A 237 -9.76 -6.36 11.40
CA ALA A 237 -9.67 -5.65 12.68
C ALA A 237 -8.45 -6.07 13.53
N THR A 238 -7.71 -7.10 13.10
CA THR A 238 -6.56 -7.65 13.83
C THR A 238 -5.39 -6.66 13.84
N LYS A 239 -4.79 -6.45 15.02
CA LYS A 239 -3.58 -5.61 15.16
C LYS A 239 -2.36 -6.29 14.56
N SER A 240 -1.39 -5.48 14.14
CA SER A 240 -0.08 -5.94 13.69
C SER A 240 0.67 -6.67 14.80
N ARG A 241 1.30 -7.81 14.50
CA ARG A 241 1.98 -8.65 15.52
C ARG A 241 3.29 -9.21 15.01
N ASP A 242 4.21 -9.40 15.95
CA ASP A 242 5.40 -10.19 15.73
C ASP A 242 5.05 -11.65 15.50
N VAL A 243 5.77 -12.32 14.60
CA VAL A 243 5.65 -13.75 14.31
C VAL A 243 6.98 -14.46 14.56
N GLY A 244 6.89 -15.67 15.10
CA GLY A 244 8.02 -16.50 15.48
C GLY A 244 8.53 -16.19 16.90
N PHE A 245 9.24 -17.15 17.50
CA PHE A 245 9.81 -17.01 18.84
C PHE A 245 10.88 -15.90 18.91
N ASP A 246 11.58 -15.67 17.81
CA ASP A 246 12.61 -14.65 17.67
C ASP A 246 12.08 -13.27 17.30
N ARG A 247 10.75 -13.17 17.04
CA ARG A 247 10.06 -11.93 16.63
C ARG A 247 10.65 -11.25 15.39
N SER A 248 11.27 -12.04 14.50
CA SER A 248 11.92 -11.53 13.30
C SER A 248 10.98 -11.13 12.18
N LEU A 249 9.70 -11.55 12.28
CA LEU A 249 8.68 -11.34 11.25
C LEU A 249 7.54 -10.49 11.80
N ILE A 250 6.79 -9.84 10.88
CA ILE A 250 5.57 -9.10 11.18
C ILE A 250 4.43 -9.69 10.34
N ALA A 251 3.31 -10.00 11.01
CA ALA A 251 2.05 -10.26 10.36
C ALA A 251 1.10 -9.08 10.57
N SER A 252 0.44 -8.63 9.50
CA SER A 252 -0.53 -7.54 9.52
C SER A 252 -1.43 -7.59 8.29
N TYR A 253 -2.46 -6.78 8.28
CA TYR A 253 -3.25 -6.48 7.11
C TYR A 253 -2.63 -5.32 6.32
N GLY A 254 -2.59 -5.47 5.00
CA GLY A 254 -2.28 -4.40 4.07
C GLY A 254 -0.80 -3.99 4.07
N GLN A 255 0.10 -4.91 4.34
CA GLN A 255 1.53 -4.68 4.15
C GLN A 255 1.89 -4.54 2.67
N ASP A 256 1.07 -5.08 1.78
CA ASP A 256 0.96 -4.72 0.38
C ASP A 256 0.08 -3.45 0.24
N ASP A 257 0.60 -2.28 -0.11
CA ASP A 257 2.02 -1.95 -0.22
C ASP A 257 2.45 -0.93 0.87
N ARG A 258 1.81 -1.00 2.05
CA ARG A 258 2.15 -0.08 3.14
C ARG A 258 3.54 -0.29 3.70
N VAL A 259 4.21 -1.42 3.41
CA VAL A 259 5.62 -1.59 3.81
C VAL A 259 6.52 -0.67 3.00
N CYS A 260 6.34 -0.62 1.67
CA CYS A 260 7.11 0.28 0.83
C CYS A 260 6.67 1.73 1.04
N SER A 261 5.38 1.98 1.26
CA SER A 261 4.86 3.32 1.56
C SER A 261 5.41 3.90 2.87
N TYR A 262 5.48 3.11 3.93
CA TYR A 262 6.10 3.53 5.18
C TYR A 262 7.61 3.74 5.04
N ALA A 263 8.31 2.84 4.35
CA ALA A 263 9.72 2.99 4.06
C ALA A 263 10.02 4.26 3.23
N ASN A 264 9.18 4.56 2.25
CA ASN A 264 9.24 5.75 1.42
C ASN A 264 9.01 7.02 2.25
N LEU A 265 7.97 7.02 3.11
CA LEU A 265 7.68 8.11 4.03
C LEU A 265 8.87 8.37 4.98
N GLU A 266 9.35 7.35 5.69
CA GLU A 266 10.49 7.49 6.61
C GLU A 266 11.76 7.98 5.88
N ALA A 267 11.99 7.50 4.66
CA ALA A 267 13.13 7.92 3.87
C ALA A 267 13.06 9.42 3.51
N ILE A 268 11.93 9.89 2.98
CA ILE A 268 11.79 11.30 2.56
C ILE A 268 11.74 12.27 3.74
N LEU A 269 11.16 11.87 4.88
CA LEU A 269 11.14 12.71 6.09
C LEU A 269 12.55 12.97 6.63
N GLN A 270 13.45 12.01 6.48
CA GLN A 270 14.84 12.07 6.94
C GLN A 270 15.84 12.48 5.86
N ALA A 271 15.41 12.55 4.59
CA ALA A 271 16.27 12.91 3.49
C ALA A 271 16.87 14.31 3.66
N LYS A 272 18.17 14.41 3.40
CA LYS A 272 18.83 15.70 3.23
C LYS A 272 18.58 16.18 1.80
N PRO A 273 18.49 17.50 1.57
CA PRO A 273 18.44 18.03 0.21
C PRO A 273 19.58 17.45 -0.63
N GLY A 274 19.24 16.83 -1.75
CA GLY A 274 20.18 16.26 -2.71
C GLY A 274 20.42 17.21 -3.88
N VAL A 275 21.20 16.76 -4.86
CA VAL A 275 21.41 17.50 -6.11
C VAL A 275 20.07 17.65 -6.86
N LYS A 276 19.40 16.55 -7.14
CA LYS A 276 18.06 16.56 -7.74
C LYS A 276 16.97 16.67 -6.66
N THR A 277 15.81 17.19 -7.04
CA THR A 277 14.59 17.14 -6.21
C THR A 277 14.23 15.68 -5.92
N GLN A 278 13.81 15.41 -4.69
CA GLN A 278 13.39 14.09 -4.20
C GLN A 278 11.89 14.10 -4.03
N ALA A 279 11.20 13.04 -4.44
CA ALA A 279 9.75 12.93 -4.31
C ALA A 279 9.32 11.54 -3.85
N ALA A 280 8.54 11.49 -2.78
CA ALA A 280 7.83 10.31 -2.33
C ALA A 280 6.38 10.39 -2.83
N LEU A 281 5.98 9.45 -3.68
CA LEU A 281 4.65 9.30 -4.22
C LEU A 281 3.96 8.14 -3.52
N LEU A 282 2.79 8.42 -2.90
CA LEU A 282 1.93 7.41 -2.27
C LEU A 282 0.56 7.50 -2.97
N THR A 283 0.28 6.55 -3.86
CA THR A 283 -0.90 6.56 -4.73
C THR A 283 -2.01 5.64 -4.24
N ASP A 284 -3.23 5.90 -4.69
CA ASP A 284 -4.42 5.09 -4.47
C ASP A 284 -4.75 4.26 -5.73
N LYS A 285 -5.56 3.21 -5.59
CA LYS A 285 -6.16 2.43 -6.68
C LYS A 285 -5.20 1.55 -7.50
N GLU A 286 -4.00 1.30 -7.01
CA GLU A 286 -3.10 0.38 -7.69
C GLU A 286 -3.75 -0.99 -7.87
N GLU A 287 -4.33 -1.53 -6.81
CA GLU A 287 -4.97 -2.85 -6.72
C GLU A 287 -6.13 -3.09 -7.70
N ILE A 288 -6.64 -2.03 -8.30
CA ILE A 288 -7.72 -2.09 -9.31
C ILE A 288 -7.31 -1.46 -10.65
N GLY A 289 -6.00 -1.32 -10.92
CA GLY A 289 -5.45 -0.87 -12.19
C GLY A 289 -5.23 0.63 -12.31
N SER A 290 -5.09 1.34 -11.19
CA SER A 290 -4.73 2.78 -11.11
C SER A 290 -5.69 3.77 -11.77
N TYR A 291 -6.88 3.35 -12.17
CA TYR A 291 -7.89 4.21 -12.78
C TYR A 291 -8.62 5.08 -11.75
N GLY A 292 -9.11 6.24 -12.21
CA GLY A 292 -9.83 7.21 -11.37
C GLY A 292 -8.93 8.36 -10.94
N ASN A 293 -9.55 9.41 -10.37
CA ASN A 293 -8.89 10.70 -10.14
C ASN A 293 -7.93 10.76 -8.95
N THR A 294 -7.74 9.65 -8.24
CA THR A 294 -6.75 9.46 -7.19
C THR A 294 -5.70 8.40 -7.56
N GLY A 295 -5.98 7.58 -8.59
CA GLY A 295 -5.04 6.60 -9.14
C GLY A 295 -3.98 7.23 -10.04
N MET A 296 -2.91 6.51 -10.30
CA MET A 296 -1.74 7.00 -11.02
C MET A 296 -1.99 7.29 -12.51
N GLU A 297 -3.02 6.68 -13.14
CA GLU A 297 -3.48 6.98 -14.50
C GLU A 297 -4.08 8.40 -14.64
N SER A 298 -4.37 9.08 -13.54
CA SER A 298 -4.89 10.43 -13.59
C SER A 298 -3.79 11.48 -13.69
N SER A 299 -4.18 12.71 -14.04
CA SER A 299 -3.24 13.81 -14.27
C SER A 299 -2.70 14.47 -13.00
N TYR A 300 -2.95 13.94 -11.79
CA TYR A 300 -2.56 14.65 -10.57
C TYR A 300 -1.04 14.73 -10.38
N PHE A 301 -0.31 13.67 -10.75
CA PHE A 301 1.16 13.68 -10.71
C PHE A 301 1.73 14.70 -11.72
N VAL A 302 1.20 14.71 -12.96
CA VAL A 302 1.58 15.72 -13.97
C VAL A 302 1.35 17.13 -13.43
N LYS A 303 0.17 17.38 -12.83
CA LYS A 303 -0.16 18.68 -12.24
C LYS A 303 0.78 19.06 -11.09
N PHE A 304 1.18 18.09 -10.25
CA PHE A 304 2.13 18.33 -9.19
C PHE A 304 3.49 18.78 -9.76
N VAL A 305 4.06 18.03 -10.71
CA VAL A 305 5.35 18.39 -11.35
C VAL A 305 5.26 19.74 -12.05
N MET A 306 4.19 19.98 -12.81
CA MET A 306 3.94 21.25 -13.46
C MET A 306 3.82 22.43 -12.46
N LYS A 307 3.22 22.19 -11.29
CA LYS A 307 3.17 23.20 -10.22
C LYS A 307 4.56 23.52 -9.66
N LEU A 308 5.42 22.51 -9.47
CA LEU A 308 6.80 22.74 -9.05
C LEU A 308 7.59 23.53 -10.09
N LEU A 309 7.44 23.16 -11.37
CA LEU A 309 8.07 23.87 -12.50
C LEU A 309 7.60 25.31 -12.61
N ALA A 310 6.30 25.56 -12.52
CA ALA A 310 5.73 26.92 -12.56
C ALA A 310 6.26 27.82 -11.44
N LEU A 311 6.46 27.29 -10.24
CA LEU A 311 7.08 28.01 -9.11
C LEU A 311 8.56 28.36 -9.34
N GLN A 312 9.18 27.81 -10.40
CA GLN A 312 10.54 28.12 -10.87
C GLN A 312 10.55 28.82 -12.25
N GLY A 313 9.39 29.29 -12.73
CA GLY A 313 9.27 30.04 -13.98
C GLY A 313 9.26 29.20 -15.26
N LYS A 314 8.94 27.90 -15.17
CA LYS A 314 8.73 26.97 -16.27
C LYS A 314 7.29 26.43 -16.22
N ASP A 315 6.55 26.50 -17.33
CA ASP A 315 5.14 26.19 -17.31
C ASP A 315 4.61 25.49 -18.60
N THR A 316 5.52 25.02 -19.46
CA THR A 316 5.11 24.32 -20.67
C THR A 316 5.05 22.81 -20.45
N ILE A 317 4.21 22.13 -21.25
CA ILE A 317 4.16 20.66 -21.22
C ILE A 317 5.48 20.02 -21.68
N LEU A 318 6.27 20.74 -22.50
CA LEU A 318 7.60 20.30 -22.88
C LEU A 318 8.54 20.28 -21.68
N ASP A 319 8.49 21.30 -20.81
CA ASP A 319 9.28 21.29 -19.57
C ASP A 319 8.96 20.07 -18.69
N PHE A 320 7.70 19.62 -18.67
CA PHE A 320 7.31 18.40 -17.98
C PHE A 320 7.99 17.16 -18.57
N TYR A 321 7.91 16.95 -19.88
CA TYR A 321 8.49 15.77 -20.52
C TYR A 321 10.02 15.76 -20.41
N GLU A 322 10.69 16.92 -20.59
CA GLU A 322 12.13 17.05 -20.38
C GLU A 322 12.52 16.76 -18.92
N THR A 323 11.69 17.16 -17.96
CA THR A 323 11.90 16.82 -16.54
C THR A 323 11.82 15.32 -16.32
N MET A 324 10.80 14.66 -16.90
CA MET A 324 10.61 13.21 -16.74
C MET A 324 11.72 12.41 -17.41
N GLU A 325 12.18 12.81 -18.58
CA GLU A 325 13.35 12.19 -19.26
C GLU A 325 14.64 12.22 -18.41
N ASN A 326 14.77 13.26 -17.57
CA ASN A 326 15.89 13.40 -16.64
C ASN A 326 15.62 12.77 -15.27
N SER A 327 14.45 12.18 -15.05
CA SER A 327 14.00 11.64 -13.76
C SER A 327 14.30 10.14 -13.64
N GLU A 328 14.38 9.71 -12.39
CA GLU A 328 14.67 8.34 -12.00
C GLU A 328 13.66 7.89 -10.96
N MET A 329 13.15 6.66 -11.09
CA MET A 329 12.16 6.14 -10.14
C MET A 329 12.50 4.72 -9.67
N LEU A 330 12.35 4.52 -8.35
CA LEU A 330 12.09 3.21 -7.79
C LEU A 330 10.58 3.03 -7.70
N SER A 331 10.01 2.13 -8.51
CA SER A 331 8.64 1.68 -8.40
C SER A 331 8.57 0.74 -7.19
N ALA A 332 8.18 1.32 -6.07
CA ALA A 332 8.16 0.68 -4.79
C ALA A 332 6.86 -0.12 -4.66
N ASP A 333 6.96 -1.41 -4.82
CA ASP A 333 5.88 -2.37 -4.67
C ASP A 333 6.45 -3.70 -4.18
N VAL A 334 5.67 -4.43 -3.40
CA VAL A 334 6.11 -5.70 -2.82
C VAL A 334 6.33 -6.77 -3.87
N ASN A 335 7.18 -7.75 -3.56
CA ASN A 335 7.36 -8.92 -4.41
C ASN A 335 6.99 -10.20 -3.66
N SER A 336 6.56 -11.21 -4.42
CA SER A 336 6.30 -12.53 -3.87
C SER A 336 7.59 -13.19 -3.38
N CYS A 337 7.60 -13.58 -2.11
CA CYS A 337 8.64 -14.42 -1.55
C CYS A 337 8.40 -15.89 -1.90
N MET A 338 9.45 -16.64 -2.18
CA MET A 338 9.35 -18.08 -2.32
C MET A 338 8.85 -18.71 -1.02
N ASP A 339 7.67 -19.35 -1.08
CA ASP A 339 7.15 -20.16 0.01
C ASP A 339 7.56 -21.62 -0.22
N PRO A 340 8.36 -22.23 0.71
CA PRO A 340 8.76 -23.61 0.56
C PRO A 340 7.61 -24.63 0.54
N MET A 341 6.44 -24.25 1.07
CA MET A 341 5.23 -25.10 1.02
C MET A 341 4.54 -25.09 -0.33
N PHE A 342 4.84 -24.11 -1.20
CA PHE A 342 4.29 -23.91 -2.53
C PHE A 342 5.40 -23.65 -3.56
N ALA A 343 6.52 -24.38 -3.42
CA ALA A 343 7.72 -24.16 -4.24
C ALA A 343 7.48 -24.39 -5.75
N GLU A 344 6.44 -25.14 -6.10
CA GLU A 344 6.11 -25.48 -7.49
C GLU A 344 5.69 -24.28 -8.36
N VAL A 345 5.27 -23.15 -7.74
CA VAL A 345 4.88 -21.93 -8.50
C VAL A 345 6.03 -20.96 -8.71
N SER A 346 7.19 -21.19 -8.08
CA SER A 346 8.36 -20.32 -8.15
C SER A 346 9.49 -20.93 -8.97
N GLU A 347 10.32 -20.08 -9.59
CA GLU A 347 11.59 -20.44 -10.15
C GLU A 347 12.68 -20.06 -9.13
N LYS A 348 13.25 -21.06 -8.46
CA LYS A 348 14.09 -20.88 -7.27
C LYS A 348 15.31 -19.97 -7.48
N ASP A 349 15.92 -20.02 -8.69
CA ASP A 349 17.12 -19.26 -8.95
C ASP A 349 16.85 -17.77 -9.24
N ASN A 350 15.58 -17.43 -9.52
CA ASN A 350 15.12 -16.06 -9.75
C ASN A 350 14.00 -15.67 -8.79
N ALA A 351 13.85 -16.35 -7.67
CA ALA A 351 12.89 -16.00 -6.64
C ALA A 351 13.53 -15.18 -5.51
N SER A 352 12.75 -14.33 -4.86
CA SER A 352 13.14 -13.64 -3.63
C SER A 352 12.86 -14.49 -2.40
N PHE A 353 13.57 -14.22 -1.30
CA PHE A 353 13.52 -14.95 -0.04
C PHE A 353 13.35 -14.00 1.15
N LEU A 354 12.67 -14.45 2.20
CA LEU A 354 12.56 -13.69 3.45
C LEU A 354 13.93 -13.54 4.15
N GLY A 355 14.22 -12.33 4.60
CA GLY A 355 15.46 -12.03 5.32
C GLY A 355 16.68 -11.84 4.42
N TYR A 356 16.51 -11.59 3.15
CA TYR A 356 17.62 -11.37 2.21
C TYR A 356 17.78 -9.92 1.74
N GLY A 357 16.93 -9.02 2.23
CA GLY A 357 16.96 -7.60 1.94
C GLY A 357 15.94 -7.18 0.89
N ILE A 358 16.01 -5.92 0.46
CA ILE A 358 15.13 -5.38 -0.57
C ILE A 358 15.27 -6.14 -1.88
N ASN A 359 14.17 -6.37 -2.58
CA ASN A 359 14.16 -7.04 -3.88
C ASN A 359 14.20 -6.03 -5.03
N LEU A 360 15.08 -6.25 -6.00
CA LEU A 360 15.06 -5.62 -7.31
C LEU A 360 14.37 -6.57 -8.29
N THR A 361 13.30 -6.12 -8.93
CA THR A 361 12.59 -6.86 -9.97
C THR A 361 12.86 -6.20 -11.31
N LYS A 362 13.58 -6.89 -12.20
CA LYS A 362 13.95 -6.32 -13.48
C LYS A 362 12.73 -6.08 -14.37
N TYR A 363 11.74 -6.99 -14.29
CA TYR A 363 10.47 -6.92 -15.01
C TYR A 363 9.38 -7.66 -14.23
N GLY A 364 8.14 -7.16 -14.26
CA GLY A 364 7.02 -7.69 -13.47
C GLY A 364 5.98 -8.46 -14.27
N GLY A 365 5.89 -8.30 -15.59
CA GLY A 365 4.81 -8.82 -16.42
C GLY A 365 4.75 -10.32 -16.55
N ALA A 366 3.53 -10.83 -16.76
CA ALA A 366 3.27 -12.25 -16.96
C ALA A 366 3.67 -12.73 -18.36
N ARG A 367 3.96 -14.04 -18.48
CA ARG A 367 4.22 -14.73 -19.75
C ARG A 367 5.29 -14.01 -20.60
N GLY A 368 4.91 -13.35 -21.69
CA GLY A 368 5.79 -12.58 -22.55
C GLY A 368 6.12 -11.17 -22.07
N LYS A 369 6.18 -10.90 -20.75
CA LYS A 369 6.42 -9.60 -20.12
C LYS A 369 5.35 -8.54 -20.44
N SER A 370 4.13 -8.96 -20.74
CA SER A 370 3.04 -8.03 -21.06
C SER A 370 2.63 -7.18 -19.86
N GLY A 371 2.44 -5.87 -20.09
CA GLY A 371 1.91 -4.95 -19.06
C GLY A 371 2.89 -4.67 -17.93
N SER A 372 4.20 -4.69 -18.18
CA SER A 372 5.20 -4.35 -17.19
C SER A 372 6.31 -3.47 -17.76
N ASN A 373 7.02 -2.81 -16.87
CA ASN A 373 8.31 -2.21 -17.18
C ASN A 373 9.38 -3.32 -17.32
N ASP A 374 10.37 -3.13 -18.21
CA ASP A 374 11.59 -3.94 -18.32
C ASP A 374 12.77 -2.99 -18.14
N ALA A 375 13.31 -2.91 -16.94
CA ALA A 375 14.29 -1.91 -16.55
C ALA A 375 15.57 -1.97 -17.38
N ASN A 376 16.09 -0.80 -17.75
CA ASN A 376 17.35 -0.67 -18.50
C ASN A 376 18.55 -1.14 -17.68
N ALA A 377 19.51 -1.82 -18.33
CA ALA A 377 20.67 -2.38 -17.66
C ALA A 377 21.56 -1.30 -17.00
N GLU A 378 21.65 -0.14 -17.62
CA GLU A 378 22.39 1.02 -17.14
C GLU A 378 21.82 1.53 -15.83
N PHE A 379 20.50 1.63 -15.73
CA PHE A 379 19.81 2.07 -14.51
C PHE A 379 19.93 1.02 -13.41
N LEU A 380 19.75 -0.26 -13.73
CA LEU A 380 19.98 -1.35 -12.76
C LEU A 380 21.42 -1.32 -12.22
N GLN A 381 22.42 -1.05 -13.07
CA GLN A 381 23.81 -0.92 -12.63
C GLN A 381 23.98 0.26 -11.67
N LYS A 382 23.34 1.39 -11.95
CA LYS A 382 23.34 2.58 -11.06
C LYS A 382 22.75 2.23 -9.69
N ILE A 383 21.56 1.64 -9.66
CA ILE A 383 20.87 1.27 -8.40
C ILE A 383 21.70 0.27 -7.59
N ARG A 384 22.25 -0.75 -8.24
CA ARG A 384 23.16 -1.69 -7.59
C ARG A 384 24.37 -1.00 -6.97
N THR A 385 24.94 -0.02 -7.65
CA THR A 385 26.07 0.76 -7.12
C THR A 385 25.67 1.54 -5.88
N ILE A 386 24.53 2.25 -5.93
CA ILE A 386 23.99 3.02 -4.80
C ILE A 386 23.81 2.11 -3.57
N PHE A 387 23.17 0.96 -3.74
CA PHE A 387 22.93 0.02 -2.64
C PHE A 387 24.21 -0.55 -2.06
N ASN A 388 25.16 -0.94 -2.92
CA ASN A 388 26.45 -1.45 -2.48
C ASN A 388 27.27 -0.42 -1.71
N GLU A 389 27.32 0.81 -2.17
CA GLU A 389 28.04 1.90 -1.51
C GLU A 389 27.41 2.30 -0.17
N ALA A 390 26.09 2.27 -0.08
CA ALA A 390 25.35 2.52 1.15
C ALA A 390 25.33 1.34 2.14
N GLY A 391 25.82 0.15 1.73
CA GLY A 391 25.79 -1.04 2.58
C GLY A 391 24.42 -1.68 2.73
N VAL A 392 23.47 -1.36 1.84
CA VAL A 392 22.11 -1.93 1.81
C VAL A 392 22.17 -3.37 1.33
N CYS A 393 21.48 -4.25 2.04
CA CYS A 393 21.32 -5.64 1.62
C CYS A 393 20.19 -5.76 0.60
N TRP A 394 20.47 -6.38 -0.54
CA TRP A 394 19.53 -6.52 -1.64
C TRP A 394 19.59 -7.90 -2.30
N GLN A 395 18.52 -8.25 -2.99
CA GLN A 395 18.38 -9.48 -3.77
C GLN A 395 17.71 -9.19 -5.11
N ILE A 396 17.68 -10.18 -6.00
CA ILE A 396 16.91 -10.15 -7.26
C ILE A 396 15.87 -11.26 -7.18
N GLY A 397 14.66 -10.96 -7.57
CA GLY A 397 13.59 -11.94 -7.67
C GLY A 397 12.50 -11.49 -8.64
N GLU A 398 12.02 -12.45 -9.42
CA GLU A 398 10.88 -12.30 -10.31
C GLU A 398 9.62 -12.84 -9.64
N LEU A 399 8.45 -12.43 -10.11
CA LEU A 399 7.17 -12.86 -9.56
C LEU A 399 6.73 -14.21 -10.12
N GLY A 400 7.23 -15.31 -9.52
CA GLY A 400 6.83 -16.68 -9.87
C GLY A 400 7.43 -17.22 -11.18
N LYS A 401 6.90 -18.35 -11.65
CA LYS A 401 7.30 -18.95 -12.93
C LYS A 401 6.72 -18.18 -14.11
N VAL A 402 7.43 -18.21 -15.26
CA VAL A 402 7.11 -17.48 -16.49
C VAL A 402 5.65 -17.56 -16.93
N ASP A 403 5.06 -18.76 -16.91
CA ASP A 403 3.67 -18.95 -17.36
C ASP A 403 2.62 -18.89 -16.24
N GLN A 404 3.03 -18.70 -14.98
CA GLN A 404 2.14 -18.74 -13.81
C GLN A 404 2.15 -17.45 -13.01
N GLY A 405 3.27 -16.76 -12.96
CA GLY A 405 3.47 -15.54 -12.20
C GLY A 405 3.42 -14.29 -13.07
N GLY A 406 3.61 -13.16 -12.43
CA GLY A 406 3.63 -11.83 -13.03
C GLY A 406 2.49 -10.95 -12.52
N GLY A 407 2.78 -9.68 -12.37
CA GLY A 407 1.86 -8.62 -11.99
C GLY A 407 2.27 -7.29 -12.64
N GLY A 408 1.35 -6.33 -12.69
CA GLY A 408 1.64 -4.95 -13.06
C GLY A 408 1.95 -4.14 -11.80
N THR A 409 2.61 -3.02 -12.00
CA THR A 409 2.89 -1.99 -10.98
C THR A 409 2.71 -0.62 -11.61
N ILE A 410 2.86 0.46 -10.86
CA ILE A 410 2.84 1.82 -11.42
C ILE A 410 4.06 2.17 -12.28
N ALA A 411 5.04 1.28 -12.39
CA ALA A 411 6.32 1.51 -13.10
C ALA A 411 6.14 1.92 -14.56
N PHE A 412 5.27 1.24 -15.32
CA PHE A 412 5.10 1.50 -16.75
C PHE A 412 4.58 2.90 -17.03
N MET A 413 3.73 3.46 -16.15
CA MET A 413 3.16 4.80 -16.32
C MET A 413 4.24 5.89 -16.26
N MET A 414 5.24 5.72 -15.40
CA MET A 414 6.35 6.65 -15.28
C MET A 414 7.36 6.47 -16.40
N ALA A 415 7.60 5.22 -16.82
CA ALA A 415 8.43 4.91 -17.98
C ALA A 415 7.84 5.48 -19.28
N ASP A 416 6.51 5.47 -19.43
CA ASP A 416 5.81 6.08 -20.58
C ASP A 416 6.01 7.62 -20.69
N TRP A 417 6.33 8.27 -19.56
CA TRP A 417 6.72 9.68 -19.55
C TRP A 417 8.22 9.92 -19.74
N GLY A 418 9.01 8.85 -19.94
CA GLY A 418 10.43 8.92 -20.24
C GLY A 418 11.39 8.70 -19.07
N ALA A 419 10.89 8.48 -17.84
CA ALA A 419 11.75 8.27 -16.68
C ALA A 419 12.46 6.90 -16.72
N GLU A 420 13.67 6.83 -16.16
CA GLU A 420 14.32 5.55 -15.85
C GLU A 420 13.65 4.92 -14.64
N VAL A 421 13.11 3.69 -14.78
CA VAL A 421 12.32 3.04 -13.74
C VAL A 421 12.77 1.59 -13.50
N VAL A 422 12.80 1.19 -12.24
CA VAL A 422 12.95 -0.21 -11.81
C VAL A 422 12.01 -0.52 -10.66
N ASP A 423 11.39 -1.70 -10.69
CA ASP A 423 10.58 -2.20 -9.58
C ASP A 423 11.48 -2.65 -8.43
N CYS A 424 11.21 -2.13 -7.23
CA CYS A 424 12.10 -2.30 -6.09
C CYS A 424 11.35 -2.23 -4.75
N GLY A 425 11.09 -3.39 -4.12
CA GLY A 425 10.35 -3.43 -2.85
C GLY A 425 10.62 -4.64 -1.97
N THR A 426 9.79 -4.83 -0.97
CA THR A 426 9.97 -5.86 0.05
C THR A 426 9.38 -7.19 -0.42
N ALA A 427 10.13 -8.30 -0.23
CA ALA A 427 9.59 -9.63 -0.47
C ALA A 427 8.68 -10.08 0.69
N MET A 428 7.50 -10.67 0.38
CA MET A 428 6.53 -11.08 1.39
C MET A 428 5.85 -12.40 1.07
N LEU A 429 5.29 -13.03 2.10
CA LEU A 429 4.41 -14.20 2.00
C LEU A 429 2.95 -13.80 2.20
N SER A 430 2.05 -14.58 1.61
CA SER A 430 0.60 -14.41 1.76
C SER A 430 0.09 -13.03 1.31
N MET A 431 0.75 -12.41 0.32
CA MET A 431 0.30 -11.19 -0.33
C MET A 431 -1.21 -11.26 -0.65
N HIS A 432 -1.94 -10.18 -0.46
CA HIS A 432 -3.40 -10.07 -0.60
C HIS A 432 -4.24 -10.89 0.40
N ALA A 433 -3.61 -11.59 1.36
CA ALA A 433 -4.37 -12.21 2.44
C ALA A 433 -4.83 -11.16 3.47
N PRO A 434 -5.90 -11.43 4.23
CA PRO A 434 -6.31 -10.56 5.34
C PRO A 434 -5.23 -10.33 6.41
N TYR A 435 -4.18 -11.14 6.40
CA TYR A 435 -3.07 -11.08 7.34
C TYR A 435 -1.82 -11.63 6.66
N ASP A 436 -1.07 -10.77 6.01
CA ASP A 436 0.15 -11.07 5.26
C ASP A 436 1.41 -11.01 6.14
N LEU A 437 2.55 -11.46 5.62
CA LEU A 437 3.74 -11.74 6.42
C LEU A 437 5.02 -11.30 5.72
N LEU A 438 5.87 -10.55 6.44
CA LEU A 438 7.20 -10.16 5.96
C LEU A 438 8.27 -10.17 7.06
N SER A 439 9.53 -10.03 6.65
CA SER A 439 10.68 -9.93 7.56
C SER A 439 10.95 -8.48 7.98
N LYS A 440 11.12 -8.25 9.28
CA LYS A 440 11.54 -6.93 9.83
C LYS A 440 12.85 -6.45 9.20
N ALA A 441 13.78 -7.37 8.93
CA ALA A 441 15.06 -7.03 8.31
C ALA A 441 14.87 -6.52 6.88
N ASP A 442 13.97 -7.14 6.09
CA ASP A 442 13.71 -6.71 4.72
C ASP A 442 12.99 -5.36 4.68
N ALA A 443 12.02 -5.12 5.58
CA ALA A 443 11.37 -3.83 5.71
C ALA A 443 12.37 -2.70 6.07
N TYR A 444 13.32 -2.97 6.95
CA TYR A 444 14.35 -2.02 7.32
C TYR A 444 15.35 -1.76 6.19
N GLU A 445 15.79 -2.80 5.48
CA GLU A 445 16.67 -2.65 4.30
C GLU A 445 15.95 -1.90 3.16
N THR A 446 14.63 -2.05 3.02
CA THR A 446 13.81 -1.26 2.08
C THR A 446 13.85 0.23 2.42
N TYR A 447 13.69 0.60 3.69
CA TYR A 447 13.86 1.98 4.14
C TYR A 447 15.27 2.52 3.84
N LEU A 448 16.31 1.74 4.17
CA LEU A 448 17.69 2.16 3.91
C LEU A 448 17.96 2.33 2.41
N ALA A 449 17.40 1.47 1.56
CA ALA A 449 17.52 1.54 0.10
C ALA A 449 16.91 2.82 -0.46
N TYR A 450 15.67 3.15 -0.07
CA TYR A 450 14.99 4.36 -0.54
C TYR A 450 15.71 5.62 -0.06
N LYS A 451 16.19 5.63 1.19
CA LYS A 451 17.00 6.73 1.71
C LYS A 451 18.31 6.89 0.94
N ALA A 452 19.02 5.78 0.67
CA ALA A 452 20.25 5.80 -0.12
C ALA A 452 20.01 6.31 -1.55
N PHE A 453 18.90 5.92 -2.17
CA PHE A 453 18.51 6.41 -3.48
C PHE A 453 18.24 7.92 -3.48
N PHE A 454 17.47 8.43 -2.52
CA PHE A 454 17.23 9.87 -2.39
C PHE A 454 18.53 10.66 -2.17
N GLU A 455 19.44 10.18 -1.34
CA GLU A 455 20.69 10.86 -0.97
C GLU A 455 21.83 10.64 -1.98
N SER A 456 21.68 9.76 -2.99
CA SER A 456 22.70 9.52 -4.01
C SER A 456 22.84 10.73 -4.97
N LYS A 457 24.00 10.83 -5.62
CA LYS A 457 24.30 11.90 -6.60
C LYS A 457 23.71 11.58 -7.97
#